data_138027fff0f4d48edfb8c8751b1d6e51
#
_entry.id   138027fff0f4d48edfb8c8751b1d6e51
#
_cell.length_a   1.000
_cell.length_b   1.000
_cell.length_c   1.000
_cell.angle_alpha   90.00
_cell.angle_beta   90.00
_cell.angle_gamma   90.00
#
_symmetry.space_group_name_H-M   'P 1'
#
loop_
_entity.id
_entity.type
_entity.pdbx_description
1 polymer ?
#
loop_
_entity_poly.entity_id
_entity_poly.type
_entity_poly.pdbx_seq_one_letter_code
_entity_poly.pdbx_strand_id
1 'polypeptide(L)'
;MNLLINYLLLKNDYFEPCSPDDEALSWISVESPTEEEIERLVNQYHLPTDYLTGVLDDEENARVEGFRHEKLQTPTLLLFRYPKASISPSGYLQVETVPIALIATVDNKLITVSNGPNDIVHGIQKEAFTHQDLSIEKALILALSWKMALSFNKNLQALIQQTNKLEGELQVATENSQLYQIMDIQKSLVYFEAALTDNLKVLKRLYSAEIFNHPEKHLPFLRDILIELEQGL
;
A
#
# COMPACT_ATOMS: atom_id res chain seq x y z
N MET A 1 2.42 25.42 -0.80
CA MET A 1 2.47 24.65 -2.04
C MET A 1 2.81 23.23 -1.60
N ASN A 2 1.84 22.33 -1.53
CA ASN A 2 2.14 20.94 -1.19
C ASN A 2 2.91 20.36 -2.38
N LEU A 3 4.18 20.02 -2.17
CA LEU A 3 4.96 19.27 -3.13
C LEU A 3 4.31 17.88 -3.25
N LEU A 4 3.82 17.54 -4.43
CA LEU A 4 3.22 16.24 -4.73
C LEU A 4 4.29 15.12 -4.76
N ILE A 5 5.58 15.50 -4.85
CA ILE A 5 6.72 14.59 -4.79
C ILE A 5 7.62 14.99 -3.62
N ASN A 6 7.83 14.06 -2.70
CA ASN A 6 8.77 14.18 -1.58
C ASN A 6 9.99 13.28 -1.83
N TYR A 7 11.17 13.86 -1.85
CA TYR A 7 12.45 13.16 -1.91
C TYR A 7 12.98 13.00 -0.51
N LEU A 8 13.30 11.78 -0.10
CA LEU A 8 13.60 11.44 1.28
C LEU A 8 14.87 10.61 1.38
N LEU A 9 15.71 10.95 2.36
CA LEU A 9 16.84 10.15 2.80
C LEU A 9 16.62 9.66 4.24
N LEU A 10 17.21 8.52 4.58
CA LEU A 10 17.16 8.00 5.94
C LEU A 10 18.37 8.53 6.74
N LYS A 11 18.11 9.23 7.87
CA LYS A 11 19.13 9.78 8.75
C LYS A 11 18.70 9.63 10.21
N ASN A 12 19.56 9.04 11.04
CA ASN A 12 19.28 8.82 12.46
C ASN A 12 17.92 8.11 12.69
N ASP A 13 17.65 7.10 11.90
CA ASP A 13 16.39 6.30 11.93
C ASP A 13 15.12 7.08 11.52
N TYR A 14 15.23 8.28 10.92
CA TYR A 14 14.10 9.06 10.45
C TYR A 14 14.27 9.46 8.98
N PHE A 15 13.14 9.51 8.25
CA PHE A 15 13.16 10.06 6.90
C PHE A 15 13.12 11.58 6.93
N GLU A 16 14.14 12.19 6.33
CA GLU A 16 14.26 13.64 6.19
C GLU A 16 14.17 14.06 4.72
N PRO A 17 13.56 15.20 4.39
CA PRO A 17 13.56 15.74 3.03
C PRO A 17 14.97 16.00 2.52
N CYS A 18 15.21 15.71 1.25
CA CYS A 18 16.48 15.97 0.58
C CYS A 18 16.28 16.51 -0.85
N SER A 19 17.38 16.82 -1.53
CA SER A 19 17.36 17.16 -2.95
C SER A 19 17.11 15.91 -3.82
N PRO A 20 16.49 16.05 -4.99
CA PRO A 20 16.40 14.97 -5.98
C PRO A 20 17.75 14.37 -6.41
N ASP A 21 18.81 15.18 -6.36
CA ASP A 21 20.16 14.84 -6.75
C ASP A 21 21.03 14.37 -5.57
N ASP A 22 20.46 14.18 -4.38
CA ASP A 22 21.21 13.74 -3.21
C ASP A 22 21.62 12.27 -3.37
N GLU A 23 22.91 11.99 -3.16
CA GLU A 23 23.46 10.62 -3.26
C GLU A 23 22.84 9.65 -2.23
N ALA A 24 22.39 10.18 -1.09
CA ALA A 24 21.75 9.41 -0.03
C ALA A 24 20.23 9.26 -0.21
N LEU A 25 19.64 9.82 -1.30
CA LEU A 25 18.24 9.66 -1.62
C LEU A 25 17.87 8.17 -1.72
N SER A 26 16.91 7.74 -0.91
CA SER A 26 16.49 6.34 -0.81
C SER A 26 15.00 6.11 -1.05
N TRP A 27 14.16 7.14 -0.85
CA TRP A 27 12.72 7.03 -1.01
C TRP A 27 12.14 8.26 -1.70
N ILE A 28 11.29 8.03 -2.72
CA ILE A 28 10.54 9.07 -3.43
C ILE A 28 9.06 8.79 -3.20
N SER A 29 8.39 9.68 -2.49
CA SER A 29 6.95 9.56 -2.21
C SER A 29 6.18 10.51 -3.11
N VAL A 30 5.28 9.95 -3.91
CA VAL A 30 4.52 10.64 -4.95
C VAL A 30 3.03 10.49 -4.67
N GLU A 31 2.32 11.62 -4.55
CA GLU A 31 0.88 11.66 -4.32
C GLU A 31 0.19 12.48 -5.40
N SER A 32 -0.81 11.92 -6.06
CA SER A 32 -1.56 12.57 -7.16
C SER A 32 -0.65 13.21 -8.21
N PRO A 33 0.26 12.46 -8.85
CA PRO A 33 1.21 13.02 -9.79
C PRO A 33 0.51 13.63 -11.02
N THR A 34 1.06 14.74 -11.51
CA THR A 34 0.69 15.31 -12.80
C THR A 34 1.32 14.52 -13.96
N GLU A 35 0.81 14.68 -15.18
CA GLU A 35 1.40 14.05 -16.38
C GLU A 35 2.88 14.42 -16.54
N GLU A 36 3.25 15.69 -16.32
CA GLU A 36 4.62 16.19 -16.40
C GLU A 36 5.54 15.53 -15.36
N GLU A 37 5.03 15.28 -14.15
CA GLU A 37 5.77 14.59 -13.08
C GLU A 37 5.94 13.11 -13.39
N ILE A 38 4.93 12.46 -13.97
CA ILE A 38 5.02 11.09 -14.46
C ILE A 38 6.09 10.98 -15.55
N GLU A 39 6.03 11.82 -16.59
CA GLU A 39 7.03 11.81 -17.66
C GLU A 39 8.46 12.02 -17.13
N ARG A 40 8.63 12.93 -16.18
CA ARG A 40 9.93 13.19 -15.56
C ARG A 40 10.46 11.95 -14.81
N LEU A 41 9.62 11.30 -13.98
CA LEU A 41 10.02 10.11 -13.24
C LEU A 41 10.30 8.91 -14.16
N VAL A 42 9.46 8.70 -15.18
CA VAL A 42 9.65 7.68 -16.22
C VAL A 42 11.03 7.83 -16.89
N ASN A 43 11.35 9.04 -17.33
CA ASN A 43 12.62 9.30 -18.02
C ASN A 43 13.81 9.21 -17.07
N GLN A 44 13.71 9.74 -15.84
CA GLN A 44 14.80 9.79 -14.87
C GLN A 44 15.18 8.39 -14.35
N TYR A 45 14.19 7.54 -14.10
CA TYR A 45 14.40 6.20 -13.50
C TYR A 45 14.20 5.06 -14.50
N HIS A 46 14.00 5.38 -15.79
CA HIS A 46 13.78 4.40 -16.88
C HIS A 46 12.64 3.42 -16.57
N LEU A 47 11.52 3.94 -16.08
CA LEU A 47 10.36 3.17 -15.67
C LEU A 47 9.40 2.91 -16.85
N PRO A 48 8.70 1.77 -16.89
CA PRO A 48 7.49 1.64 -17.68
C PRO A 48 6.44 2.67 -17.21
N THR A 49 5.78 3.35 -18.13
CA THR A 49 4.82 4.42 -17.79
C THR A 49 3.64 3.90 -16.97
N ASP A 50 3.20 2.69 -17.26
CA ASP A 50 2.09 2.01 -16.57
C ASP A 50 2.37 1.73 -15.09
N TYR A 51 3.64 1.70 -14.64
CA TYR A 51 4.00 1.59 -13.23
C TYR A 51 3.53 2.80 -12.40
N LEU A 52 3.48 3.98 -13.02
CA LEU A 52 3.01 5.20 -12.37
C LEU A 52 1.54 5.50 -12.68
N THR A 53 1.08 5.22 -13.90
CA THR A 53 -0.29 5.54 -14.31
C THR A 53 -1.32 4.53 -13.80
N GLY A 54 -0.92 3.28 -13.52
CA GLY A 54 -1.83 2.26 -13.00
C GLY A 54 -2.53 2.66 -11.70
N VAL A 55 -1.88 3.43 -10.82
CA VAL A 55 -2.50 3.89 -9.57
C VAL A 55 -3.54 4.99 -9.75
N LEU A 56 -3.63 5.59 -10.93
CA LEU A 56 -4.64 6.62 -11.25
C LEU A 56 -5.99 6.01 -11.64
N ASP A 57 -6.02 4.70 -11.90
CA ASP A 57 -7.24 3.93 -12.09
C ASP A 57 -7.61 3.23 -10.76
N ASP A 58 -8.66 3.71 -10.12
CA ASP A 58 -9.15 3.17 -8.85
C ASP A 58 -9.62 1.69 -8.95
N GLU A 59 -9.88 1.19 -10.16
CA GLU A 59 -10.25 -0.22 -10.44
C GLU A 59 -9.03 -1.13 -10.69
N GLU A 60 -7.80 -0.59 -10.72
CA GLU A 60 -6.59 -1.35 -11.01
C GLU A 60 -6.35 -2.45 -9.98
N ASN A 61 -6.04 -3.67 -10.46
CA ASN A 61 -5.84 -4.83 -9.62
C ASN A 61 -4.41 -4.94 -9.10
N ALA A 62 -4.26 -5.53 -7.91
CA ALA A 62 -2.94 -5.79 -7.35
C ALA A 62 -2.16 -6.78 -8.23
N ARG A 63 -0.91 -6.44 -8.55
CA ARG A 63 -0.01 -7.24 -9.40
C ARG A 63 1.45 -6.99 -9.08
N VAL A 64 2.29 -7.85 -9.61
CA VAL A 64 3.75 -7.71 -9.54
C VAL A 64 4.37 -7.88 -10.91
N GLU A 65 5.30 -6.99 -11.25
CA GLU A 65 6.04 -7.00 -12.52
C GLU A 65 7.54 -6.78 -12.30
N GLY A 66 8.36 -7.19 -13.27
CA GLY A 66 9.81 -6.96 -13.23
C GLY A 66 10.60 -7.95 -12.38
N PHE A 67 9.97 -8.88 -11.67
CA PHE A 67 10.66 -9.93 -10.91
C PHE A 67 11.28 -10.98 -11.86
N ARG A 68 12.51 -10.72 -12.29
CA ARG A 68 13.32 -11.67 -13.05
C ARG A 68 14.65 -11.88 -12.32
N HIS A 69 14.76 -12.97 -11.53
CA HIS A 69 15.98 -13.44 -10.88
C HIS A 69 16.71 -12.48 -9.89
N GLU A 70 17.68 -13.00 -9.17
CA GLU A 70 18.40 -12.53 -7.99
C GLU A 70 18.95 -11.09 -7.99
N LYS A 71 18.93 -10.37 -9.11
CA LYS A 71 19.35 -8.97 -9.21
C LYS A 71 18.27 -8.17 -9.91
N LEU A 72 17.90 -7.04 -9.33
CA LEU A 72 17.06 -6.02 -9.98
C LEU A 72 17.82 -5.46 -11.20
N GLN A 73 17.72 -6.14 -12.34
CA GLN A 73 18.27 -5.65 -13.62
C GLN A 73 17.31 -4.69 -14.32
N THR A 74 16.06 -4.69 -13.87
CA THR A 74 14.98 -3.83 -14.35
C THR A 74 14.18 -3.34 -13.14
N PRO A 75 13.54 -2.17 -13.22
CA PRO A 75 12.62 -1.72 -12.17
C PRO A 75 11.55 -2.77 -11.89
N THR A 76 11.18 -2.90 -10.64
CA THR A 76 10.18 -3.88 -10.18
C THR A 76 8.98 -3.15 -9.62
N LEU A 77 7.78 -3.48 -10.10
CA LEU A 77 6.51 -3.00 -9.58
C LEU A 77 5.90 -4.01 -8.62
N LEU A 78 5.49 -3.53 -7.45
CA LEU A 78 4.55 -4.17 -6.54
C LEU A 78 3.34 -3.24 -6.43
N LEU A 79 2.27 -3.56 -7.11
CA LEU A 79 1.03 -2.81 -7.01
C LEU A 79 0.12 -3.54 -6.02
N PHE A 80 -0.27 -2.84 -4.97
CA PHE A 80 -1.17 -3.32 -3.93
C PHE A 80 -2.46 -2.51 -3.92
N ARG A 81 -3.46 -3.03 -3.26
CA ARG A 81 -4.65 -2.27 -2.86
C ARG A 81 -4.66 -2.10 -1.35
N TYR A 82 -5.04 -0.93 -0.86
CA TYR A 82 -5.16 -0.67 0.59
C TYR A 82 -6.53 -0.07 0.92
N PRO A 83 -7.05 -0.32 2.15
CA PRO A 83 -8.36 0.16 2.55
C PRO A 83 -8.35 1.67 2.78
N LYS A 84 -9.36 2.35 2.24
CA LYS A 84 -9.63 3.77 2.43
C LYS A 84 -11.04 3.93 2.98
N ALA A 85 -11.14 4.32 4.25
CA ALA A 85 -12.41 4.57 4.90
C ALA A 85 -12.98 5.93 4.49
N SER A 86 -14.27 5.98 4.25
CA SER A 86 -15.03 7.19 3.92
C SER A 86 -16.44 7.14 4.53
N ILE A 87 -17.15 8.26 4.51
CA ILE A 87 -18.57 8.29 4.83
C ILE A 87 -19.34 8.25 3.52
N SER A 88 -20.18 7.24 3.36
CA SER A 88 -21.04 7.08 2.19
C SER A 88 -22.09 8.20 2.08
N PRO A 89 -22.74 8.36 0.93
CA PRO A 89 -23.87 9.30 0.78
C PRO A 89 -25.03 9.02 1.74
N SER A 90 -25.17 7.80 2.25
CA SER A 90 -26.14 7.42 3.26
C SER A 90 -25.73 7.81 4.69
N GLY A 91 -24.53 8.37 4.88
CA GLY A 91 -24.04 8.85 6.18
C GLY A 91 -23.36 7.78 7.04
N TYR A 92 -23.10 6.59 6.49
CA TYR A 92 -22.46 5.49 7.19
C TYR A 92 -21.02 5.24 6.75
N LEU A 93 -20.26 4.57 7.61
CA LEU A 93 -18.90 4.14 7.25
C LEU A 93 -18.96 3.17 6.07
N GLN A 94 -18.22 3.50 5.03
CA GLN A 94 -17.91 2.65 3.88
C GLN A 94 -16.40 2.56 3.76
N VAL A 95 -15.89 1.38 3.41
CA VAL A 95 -14.46 1.20 3.15
C VAL A 95 -14.30 0.68 1.73
N GLU A 96 -13.63 1.47 0.92
CA GLU A 96 -13.21 1.10 -0.41
C GLU A 96 -11.75 0.66 -0.39
N THR A 97 -11.28 0.09 -1.47
CA THR A 97 -9.84 -0.19 -1.61
C THR A 97 -9.30 0.56 -2.83
N VAL A 98 -8.15 1.18 -2.67
CA VAL A 98 -7.50 1.98 -3.70
C VAL A 98 -6.07 1.48 -3.94
N PRO A 99 -5.53 1.66 -5.15
CA PRO A 99 -4.20 1.16 -5.48
C PRO A 99 -3.08 2.01 -4.87
N ILE A 100 -1.95 1.36 -4.60
CA ILE A 100 -0.65 1.97 -4.30
C ILE A 100 0.44 1.20 -5.04
N ALA A 101 1.31 1.90 -5.74
CA ALA A 101 2.48 1.31 -6.36
C ALA A 101 3.72 1.47 -5.47
N LEU A 102 4.47 0.40 -5.34
CA LEU A 102 5.80 0.33 -4.75
C LEU A 102 6.76 -0.06 -5.89
N ILE A 103 7.61 0.86 -6.33
CA ILE A 103 8.50 0.65 -7.46
C ILE A 103 9.94 0.64 -6.93
N ALA A 104 10.57 -0.53 -6.94
CA ALA A 104 11.99 -0.64 -6.64
C ALA A 104 12.79 -0.33 -7.92
N THR A 105 13.66 0.65 -7.84
CA THR A 105 14.52 1.07 -8.96
C THR A 105 15.81 0.26 -9.01
N VAL A 106 16.51 0.28 -10.15
CA VAL A 106 17.79 -0.45 -10.35
C VAL A 106 18.89 0.09 -9.43
N ASP A 107 18.82 1.35 -9.03
CA ASP A 107 19.77 2.02 -8.14
C ASP A 107 19.36 1.98 -6.65
N ASN A 108 18.55 0.98 -6.28
CA ASN A 108 18.11 0.67 -4.91
C ASN A 108 17.33 1.80 -4.22
N LYS A 109 16.53 2.57 -4.96
CA LYS A 109 15.57 3.51 -4.41
C LYS A 109 14.16 2.90 -4.46
N LEU A 110 13.31 3.31 -3.53
CA LEU A 110 11.89 3.01 -3.60
C LEU A 110 11.12 4.25 -4.07
N ILE A 111 10.24 4.09 -5.04
CA ILE A 111 9.25 5.08 -5.41
C ILE A 111 7.89 4.56 -4.96
N THR A 112 7.18 5.30 -4.12
CA THR A 112 5.78 5.03 -3.78
C THR A 112 4.88 6.00 -4.52
N VAL A 113 3.83 5.47 -5.16
CA VAL A 113 2.87 6.31 -5.91
C VAL A 113 1.46 5.99 -5.45
N SER A 114 0.66 7.01 -5.17
CA SER A 114 -0.77 6.90 -4.83
C SER A 114 -1.58 8.01 -5.46
N ASN A 115 -2.86 7.75 -5.73
CA ASN A 115 -3.81 8.75 -6.23
C ASN A 115 -4.43 9.51 -5.04
N GLY A 116 -3.62 10.31 -4.34
CA GLY A 116 -3.99 11.10 -3.18
C GLY A 116 -3.18 10.78 -1.92
N PRO A 117 -3.45 11.50 -0.82
CA PRO A 117 -2.77 11.29 0.46
C PRO A 117 -2.91 9.85 0.96
N ASN A 118 -1.81 9.29 1.45
CA ASN A 118 -1.73 7.91 1.93
C ASN A 118 -1.24 7.84 3.38
N ASP A 119 -2.15 7.50 4.31
CA ASP A 119 -1.84 7.46 5.74
C ASP A 119 -0.78 6.40 6.09
N ILE A 120 -0.68 5.31 5.31
CA ILE A 120 0.33 4.25 5.52
C ILE A 120 1.73 4.81 5.22
N VAL A 121 1.87 5.51 4.09
CA VAL A 121 3.10 6.18 3.67
C VAL A 121 3.49 7.26 4.67
N HIS A 122 2.55 8.15 5.01
CA HIS A 122 2.77 9.22 5.99
C HIS A 122 3.12 8.68 7.38
N GLY A 123 2.56 7.53 7.76
CA GLY A 123 2.88 6.87 9.03
C GLY A 123 4.34 6.45 9.11
N ILE A 124 4.89 5.86 8.03
CA ILE A 124 6.31 5.47 7.99
C ILE A 124 7.23 6.70 7.98
N GLN A 125 6.86 7.76 7.27
CA GLN A 125 7.65 9.00 7.21
C GLN A 125 7.82 9.67 8.59
N LYS A 126 6.90 9.45 9.51
CA LYS A 126 6.86 10.09 10.84
C LYS A 126 7.44 9.24 11.96
N GLU A 127 7.58 7.94 11.74
CA GLU A 127 8.05 6.98 12.74
C GLU A 127 9.55 6.69 12.57
N ALA A 128 10.18 6.22 13.64
CA ALA A 128 11.54 5.70 13.55
C ALA A 128 11.56 4.45 12.65
N PHE A 129 12.48 4.42 11.71
CA PHE A 129 12.61 3.37 10.72
C PHE A 129 13.94 2.65 10.83
N THR A 130 13.89 1.35 11.07
CA THR A 130 15.08 0.50 11.12
C THR A 130 15.05 -0.48 9.94
N HIS A 131 16.18 -0.65 9.26
CA HIS A 131 16.27 -1.53 8.09
C HIS A 131 17.15 -2.77 8.33
N GLN A 132 17.73 -2.89 9.53
CA GLN A 132 18.61 -4.01 9.91
C GLN A 132 19.66 -4.32 8.82
N ASP A 133 19.70 -5.57 8.35
CA ASP A 133 20.64 -6.03 7.31
C ASP A 133 20.06 -5.88 5.88
N LEU A 134 18.91 -5.22 5.70
CA LEU A 134 18.29 -4.96 4.40
C LEU A 134 18.73 -3.62 3.82
N SER A 135 18.75 -3.53 2.50
CA SER A 135 18.72 -2.24 1.83
C SER A 135 17.41 -1.49 2.13
N ILE A 136 17.45 -0.17 2.13
CA ILE A 136 16.33 0.67 2.59
C ILE A 136 15.06 0.39 1.77
N GLU A 137 15.17 0.24 0.45
CA GLU A 137 14.02 -0.04 -0.42
C GLU A 137 13.33 -1.36 -0.07
N LYS A 138 14.10 -2.42 0.25
CA LYS A 138 13.53 -3.72 0.65
C LYS A 138 12.85 -3.66 2.02
N ALA A 139 13.49 -2.99 2.96
CA ALA A 139 12.91 -2.76 4.28
C ALA A 139 11.63 -1.94 4.20
N LEU A 140 11.58 -0.91 3.35
CA LEU A 140 10.37 -0.11 3.10
C LEU A 140 9.24 -0.95 2.48
N ILE A 141 9.54 -1.82 1.51
CA ILE A 141 8.54 -2.74 0.93
C ILE A 141 7.91 -3.61 2.03
N LEU A 142 8.74 -4.18 2.92
CA LEU A 142 8.23 -4.99 4.03
C LEU A 142 7.40 -4.17 5.03
N ALA A 143 7.89 -2.99 5.42
CA ALA A 143 7.20 -2.13 6.37
C ALA A 143 5.86 -1.62 5.83
N LEU A 144 5.80 -1.20 4.56
CA LEU A 144 4.57 -0.78 3.88
C LEU A 144 3.57 -1.94 3.79
N SER A 145 4.05 -3.14 3.40
CA SER A 145 3.22 -4.34 3.32
C SER A 145 2.63 -4.72 4.70
N TRP A 146 3.43 -4.62 5.76
CA TRP A 146 2.98 -4.87 7.13
C TRP A 146 1.91 -3.87 7.58
N LYS A 147 2.17 -2.57 7.42
CA LYS A 147 1.19 -1.53 7.78
C LYS A 147 -0.09 -1.64 6.96
N MET A 148 0.01 -2.06 5.71
CA MET A 148 -1.16 -2.34 4.87
C MET A 148 -1.99 -3.49 5.45
N ALA A 149 -1.37 -4.61 5.82
CA ALA A 149 -2.05 -5.75 6.44
C ALA A 149 -2.78 -5.34 7.73
N LEU A 150 -2.09 -4.62 8.62
CA LEU A 150 -2.70 -4.07 9.84
C LEU A 150 -3.88 -3.12 9.54
N SER A 151 -3.80 -2.34 8.45
CA SER A 151 -4.88 -1.43 8.04
C SER A 151 -6.13 -2.20 7.61
N PHE A 152 -6.01 -3.33 6.92
CA PHE A 152 -7.13 -4.21 6.59
C PHE A 152 -7.82 -4.71 7.84
N ASN A 153 -7.07 -5.30 8.78
CA ASN A 153 -7.62 -5.84 10.02
C ASN A 153 -8.30 -4.76 10.89
N LYS A 154 -7.71 -3.58 10.98
CA LYS A 154 -8.32 -2.44 11.68
C LYS A 154 -9.66 -2.05 11.08
N ASN A 155 -9.75 -1.92 9.75
CA ASN A 155 -10.99 -1.54 9.07
C ASN A 155 -12.04 -2.66 9.12
N LEU A 156 -11.62 -3.92 9.03
CA LEU A 156 -12.53 -5.07 9.18
C LEU A 156 -13.16 -5.08 10.59
N GLN A 157 -12.37 -4.85 11.64
CA GLN A 157 -12.89 -4.74 12.99
C GLN A 157 -13.91 -3.59 13.15
N ALA A 158 -13.67 -2.45 12.48
CA ALA A 158 -14.62 -1.33 12.49
C ALA A 158 -15.94 -1.72 11.79
N LEU A 159 -15.90 -2.44 10.68
CA LEU A 159 -17.08 -2.98 9.99
C LEU A 159 -17.85 -3.99 10.86
N ILE A 160 -17.14 -4.89 11.54
CA ILE A 160 -17.77 -5.85 12.49
C ILE A 160 -18.49 -5.12 13.62
N GLN A 161 -17.87 -4.10 14.22
CA GLN A 161 -18.52 -3.29 15.27
C GLN A 161 -19.78 -2.58 14.76
N GLN A 162 -19.71 -2.06 13.51
CA GLN A 162 -20.88 -1.44 12.87
C GLN A 162 -21.99 -2.46 12.62
N THR A 163 -21.67 -3.67 12.18
CA THR A 163 -22.63 -4.77 11.99
C THR A 163 -23.33 -5.14 13.30
N ASN A 164 -22.55 -5.35 14.38
CA ASN A 164 -23.09 -5.70 15.69
C ASN A 164 -24.04 -4.62 16.23
N LYS A 165 -23.69 -3.34 16.03
CA LYS A 165 -24.58 -2.22 16.41
C LYS A 165 -25.88 -2.25 15.62
N LEU A 166 -25.80 -2.46 14.31
CA LEU A 166 -26.95 -2.53 13.43
C LEU A 166 -27.89 -3.70 13.78
N GLU A 167 -27.35 -4.88 14.10
CA GLU A 167 -28.15 -6.01 14.58
C GLU A 167 -28.97 -5.69 15.83
N GLY A 168 -28.38 -4.94 16.78
CA GLY A 168 -29.10 -4.49 17.98
C GLY A 168 -30.24 -3.51 17.65
N GLU A 169 -30.06 -2.64 16.66
CA GLU A 169 -31.07 -1.65 16.23
C GLU A 169 -32.22 -2.30 15.45
N LEU A 170 -31.93 -3.30 14.61
CA LEU A 170 -32.92 -4.04 13.80
C LEU A 170 -33.94 -4.80 14.65
N GLN A 171 -33.62 -5.15 15.89
CA GLN A 171 -34.56 -5.81 16.81
C GLN A 171 -35.71 -4.89 17.26
N VAL A 172 -35.55 -3.59 17.10
CA VAL A 172 -36.52 -2.59 17.60
C VAL A 172 -37.41 -2.06 16.47
N ALA A 173 -36.88 -1.78 15.31
CA ALA A 173 -37.61 -1.30 14.13
C ALA A 173 -36.75 -1.49 12.87
N THR A 174 -37.35 -1.74 11.70
CA THR A 174 -36.66 -1.77 10.43
C THR A 174 -36.94 -0.49 9.65
N GLU A 175 -35.91 0.31 9.42
CA GLU A 175 -35.98 1.54 8.63
C GLU A 175 -35.18 1.41 7.32
N ASN A 176 -35.54 2.22 6.32
CA ASN A 176 -34.79 2.25 5.05
C ASN A 176 -33.31 2.63 5.23
N SER A 177 -33.00 3.45 6.24
CA SER A 177 -31.62 3.83 6.59
C SER A 177 -30.74 2.62 6.94
N GLN A 178 -31.30 1.62 7.61
CA GLN A 178 -30.60 0.38 7.99
C GLN A 178 -30.31 -0.49 6.76
N LEU A 179 -31.19 -0.49 5.76
CA LEU A 179 -30.94 -1.18 4.49
C LEU A 179 -29.74 -0.58 3.74
N TYR A 180 -29.65 0.76 3.69
CA TYR A 180 -28.47 1.43 3.09
C TYR A 180 -27.19 1.09 3.85
N GLN A 181 -27.24 1.05 5.18
CA GLN A 181 -26.09 0.68 6.00
C GLN A 181 -25.63 -0.77 5.73
N ILE A 182 -26.56 -1.72 5.59
CA ILE A 182 -26.24 -3.09 5.20
C ILE A 182 -25.56 -3.12 3.83
N MET A 183 -26.07 -2.35 2.85
CA MET A 183 -25.48 -2.27 1.51
C MET A 183 -24.06 -1.69 1.55
N ASP A 184 -23.79 -0.67 2.37
CA ASP A 184 -22.45 -0.07 2.49
C ASP A 184 -21.46 -1.07 3.12
N ILE A 185 -21.89 -1.83 4.14
CA ILE A 185 -21.10 -2.91 4.74
C ILE A 185 -20.80 -4.01 3.70
N GLN A 186 -21.83 -4.48 2.97
CA GLN A 186 -21.67 -5.52 1.95
C GLN A 186 -20.68 -5.09 0.85
N LYS A 187 -20.78 -3.86 0.35
CA LYS A 187 -19.83 -3.33 -0.63
C LYS A 187 -18.41 -3.34 -0.07
N SER A 188 -18.22 -2.88 1.15
CA SER A 188 -16.91 -2.85 1.81
C SER A 188 -16.31 -4.25 1.92
N LEU A 189 -17.10 -5.26 2.29
CA LEU A 189 -16.63 -6.64 2.39
C LEU A 189 -16.23 -7.22 1.01
N VAL A 190 -16.99 -6.93 -0.05
CA VAL A 190 -16.64 -7.35 -1.42
C VAL A 190 -15.32 -6.73 -1.87
N TYR A 191 -15.11 -5.44 -1.62
CA TYR A 191 -13.83 -4.79 -1.92
C TYR A 191 -12.67 -5.39 -1.12
N PHE A 192 -12.91 -5.75 0.14
CA PHE A 192 -11.88 -6.38 0.97
C PHE A 192 -11.49 -7.76 0.46
N GLU A 193 -12.46 -8.63 0.19
CA GLU A 193 -12.22 -9.97 -0.32
C GLU A 193 -11.39 -9.93 -1.62
N ALA A 194 -11.79 -9.09 -2.57
CA ALA A 194 -11.08 -8.91 -3.83
C ALA A 194 -9.65 -8.42 -3.60
N ALA A 195 -9.47 -7.34 -2.85
CA ALA A 195 -8.17 -6.72 -2.59
C ALA A 195 -7.23 -7.65 -1.80
N LEU A 196 -7.72 -8.32 -0.76
CA LEU A 196 -6.92 -9.26 0.04
C LEU A 196 -6.48 -10.45 -0.80
N THR A 197 -7.39 -11.00 -1.62
CA THR A 197 -7.09 -12.11 -2.53
C THR A 197 -5.95 -11.75 -3.50
N ASP A 198 -5.99 -10.57 -4.10
CA ASP A 198 -4.97 -10.15 -5.06
C ASP A 198 -3.67 -9.72 -4.36
N ASN A 199 -3.73 -9.00 -3.25
CA ASN A 199 -2.57 -8.67 -2.43
C ASN A 199 -1.82 -9.92 -1.95
N LEU A 200 -2.52 -10.98 -1.57
CA LEU A 200 -1.91 -12.26 -1.19
C LEU A 200 -1.13 -12.88 -2.34
N LYS A 201 -1.60 -12.78 -3.60
CA LYS A 201 -0.85 -13.25 -4.77
C LYS A 201 0.47 -12.48 -4.93
N VAL A 202 0.43 -11.16 -4.76
CA VAL A 202 1.63 -10.29 -4.80
C VAL A 202 2.61 -10.68 -3.71
N LEU A 203 2.16 -10.83 -2.46
CA LEU A 203 3.02 -11.21 -1.33
C LEU A 203 3.57 -12.64 -1.46
N LYS A 204 2.78 -13.60 -1.92
CA LYS A 204 3.27 -14.96 -2.20
C LYS A 204 4.34 -14.96 -3.29
N ARG A 205 4.20 -14.10 -4.30
CA ARG A 205 5.24 -13.90 -5.31
C ARG A 205 6.50 -13.26 -4.72
N LEU A 206 6.33 -12.27 -3.85
CA LEU A 206 7.44 -11.64 -3.13
C LEU A 206 8.15 -12.65 -2.21
N TYR A 207 7.40 -13.48 -1.48
CA TYR A 207 7.93 -14.55 -0.63
C TYR A 207 8.75 -15.58 -1.40
N SER A 208 8.32 -15.93 -2.61
CA SER A 208 9.03 -16.90 -3.47
C SER A 208 10.20 -16.29 -4.24
N ALA A 209 10.36 -14.96 -4.23
CA ALA A 209 11.42 -14.28 -4.93
C ALA A 209 12.69 -14.25 -4.09
N GLU A 210 13.82 -14.63 -4.67
CA GLU A 210 15.13 -14.62 -4.01
C GLU A 210 15.75 -13.20 -3.95
N ILE A 211 14.90 -12.18 -3.70
CA ILE A 211 15.34 -10.77 -3.64
C ILE A 211 15.98 -10.40 -2.31
N PHE A 212 15.72 -11.19 -1.27
CA PHE A 212 16.26 -10.94 0.06
C PHE A 212 17.59 -11.70 0.22
N ASN A 213 18.67 -10.95 0.39
CA ASN A 213 19.92 -11.52 0.89
C ASN A 213 19.64 -12.02 2.32
N HIS A 214 19.99 -13.26 2.65
CA HIS A 214 19.68 -13.89 3.94
C HIS A 214 18.19 -14.17 4.16
N PRO A 215 17.56 -15.00 3.32
CA PRO A 215 16.14 -15.31 3.41
C PRO A 215 15.73 -15.85 4.78
N GLU A 216 16.61 -16.58 5.50
CA GLU A 216 16.38 -17.12 6.83
C GLU A 216 16.04 -16.05 7.89
N LYS A 217 16.47 -14.80 7.68
CA LYS A 217 16.19 -13.69 8.61
C LYS A 217 14.89 -12.95 8.28
N HIS A 218 14.53 -12.86 7.00
CA HIS A 218 13.44 -11.98 6.52
C HIS A 218 12.19 -12.74 6.12
N LEU A 219 12.30 -14.02 5.71
CA LEU A 219 11.14 -14.87 5.43
C LEU A 219 10.18 -15.02 6.61
N PRO A 220 10.61 -15.12 7.88
CA PRO A 220 9.67 -15.14 9.01
C PRO A 220 8.77 -13.92 9.04
N PHE A 221 9.32 -12.71 8.82
CA PHE A 221 8.53 -11.48 8.81
C PHE A 221 7.55 -11.41 7.63
N LEU A 222 7.98 -11.83 6.42
CA LEU A 222 7.07 -11.96 5.28
C LEU A 222 5.95 -12.97 5.55
N ARG A 223 6.26 -14.06 6.25
CA ARG A 223 5.25 -15.04 6.67
C ARG A 223 4.25 -14.43 7.64
N ASP A 224 4.70 -13.60 8.58
CA ASP A 224 3.82 -12.90 9.50
C ASP A 224 2.89 -11.93 8.75
N ILE A 225 3.39 -11.21 7.73
CA ILE A 225 2.57 -10.37 6.85
C ILE A 225 1.49 -11.20 6.12
N LEU A 226 1.87 -12.36 5.58
CA LEU A 226 0.93 -13.26 4.90
C LEU A 226 -0.17 -13.75 5.85
N ILE A 227 0.21 -14.18 7.06
CA ILE A 227 -0.74 -14.62 8.10
C ILE A 227 -1.71 -13.48 8.46
N GLU A 228 -1.19 -12.28 8.67
CA GLU A 228 -2.00 -11.10 9.02
C GLU A 228 -3.03 -10.78 7.93
N LEU A 229 -2.66 -10.88 6.65
CA LEU A 229 -3.61 -10.69 5.55
C LEU A 229 -4.59 -11.86 5.40
N GLU A 230 -4.16 -13.10 5.62
CA GLU A 230 -5.05 -14.27 5.56
C GLU A 230 -6.11 -14.25 6.68
N GLN A 231 -5.84 -13.59 7.80
CA GLN A 231 -6.84 -13.40 8.87
C GLN A 231 -7.97 -12.44 8.47
N GLY A 232 -7.76 -11.60 7.45
CA GLY A 232 -8.75 -10.67 6.93
C GLY A 232 -9.72 -11.28 5.91
N LEU A 233 -9.46 -12.52 5.44
CA LEU A 233 -10.33 -13.28 4.53
C LEU A 233 -11.31 -14.15 5.31
#